data_017a44fe4e32712e0d7798d6f1ae128b
#
_entry.id   017a44fe4e32712e0d7798d6f1ae128b
#
_cell.length_a   1.000
_cell.length_b   1.000
_cell.length_c   1.000
_cell.angle_alpha   90.00
_cell.angle_beta   90.00
_cell.angle_gamma   90.00
#
_symmetry.space_group_name_H-M   'P 1'
#
loop_
_entity.id
_entity.type
_entity.pdbx_description
1 polymer ?
#
loop_
_entity_poly.entity_id
_entity_poly.type
_entity_poly.pdbx_seq_one_letter_code
_entity_poly.pdbx_strand_id
1 'polypeptide(L)'
;ISHFPMVSVGMNCALGPDIMRSHIEELSKVSTGYISCHPNAGTPNEMGEFDLGPDQMAATIKEWAEGGWLNIVGGCCGTTPAHIAAISNAVRGCQPHRPNQIEPLTRLSGSRPLNLRDDANFLMVGERTNVTGSRKFARLIRDEKFEEAIEVARDQVEGGAAVIDINMDDALLDGEQAMTTFLRLIAGESDISAVPVMIDSSKWSVIEAGLRAVQGKAIVNSISLKEGEAEFLERAKLVRRYGAAAVVMAFDE
;
A
#
# COMPACT_ATOMS: atom_id res chain seq x y z
N ILE A 1 1.77 -5.14 -0.12
CA ILE A 1 2.75 -6.16 0.30
C ILE A 1 2.54 -7.54 -0.33
N SER A 2 1.46 -7.73 -1.10
CA SER A 2 1.12 -9.02 -1.76
C SER A 2 2.16 -9.51 -2.79
N HIS A 3 3.09 -8.65 -3.22
CA HIS A 3 4.19 -8.99 -4.12
C HIS A 3 5.34 -9.74 -3.44
N PHE A 4 5.35 -9.81 -2.11
CA PHE A 4 6.28 -10.65 -1.35
C PHE A 4 5.71 -12.06 -1.12
N PRO A 5 6.53 -13.11 -1.11
CA PRO A 5 6.11 -14.47 -0.77
C PRO A 5 5.93 -14.62 0.75
N MET A 6 4.93 -13.94 1.30
CA MET A 6 4.65 -13.98 2.73
C MET A 6 3.97 -15.27 3.14
N VAL A 7 4.37 -15.84 4.27
CA VAL A 7 3.68 -16.97 4.89
C VAL A 7 2.39 -16.50 5.57
N SER A 8 2.48 -15.41 6.33
CA SER A 8 1.32 -14.83 7.01
C SER A 8 1.36 -13.32 7.00
N VAL A 9 0.19 -12.72 7.11
CA VAL A 9 -0.02 -11.30 7.38
C VAL A 9 -0.88 -11.17 8.62
N GLY A 10 -0.70 -10.14 9.40
CA GLY A 10 -1.49 -10.02 10.61
C GLY A 10 -1.34 -8.71 11.34
N MET A 11 -1.97 -8.65 12.47
CA MET A 11 -1.99 -7.50 13.34
C MET A 11 -1.54 -7.87 14.75
N ASN A 12 -0.80 -6.98 15.39
CA ASN A 12 -0.42 -7.17 16.78
C ASN A 12 -0.30 -5.84 17.51
N CYS A 13 -0.37 -5.89 18.83
CA CYS A 13 -0.18 -4.74 19.69
C CYS A 13 -1.20 -3.59 19.45
N ALA A 14 -0.82 -2.36 19.77
CA ALA A 14 -1.56 -1.11 19.60
C ALA A 14 -2.94 -1.05 20.28
N LEU A 15 -3.80 -2.03 20.07
CA LEU A 15 -5.20 -2.02 20.46
C LEU A 15 -5.59 -3.33 21.16
N GLY A 16 -6.63 -3.26 22.00
CA GLY A 16 -7.28 -4.45 22.52
C GLY A 16 -8.09 -5.20 21.45
N PRO A 17 -8.53 -6.43 21.76
CA PRO A 17 -9.19 -7.27 20.78
C PRO A 17 -10.48 -6.65 20.22
N ASP A 18 -11.27 -5.94 21.01
CA ASP A 18 -12.53 -5.37 20.56
C ASP A 18 -12.37 -4.39 19.39
N ILE A 19 -11.33 -3.56 19.44
CA ILE A 19 -11.04 -2.59 18.37
C ILE A 19 -10.44 -3.27 17.15
N MET A 20 -9.66 -4.34 17.34
CA MET A 20 -9.04 -5.10 16.25
C MET A 20 -10.03 -5.95 15.45
N ARG A 21 -11.20 -6.25 16.03
CA ARG A 21 -12.19 -7.16 15.46
C ARG A 21 -12.52 -6.88 13.98
N SER A 22 -12.97 -5.66 13.69
CA SER A 22 -13.36 -5.26 12.33
C SER A 22 -12.21 -5.34 11.32
N HIS A 23 -11.00 -5.03 11.76
CA HIS A 23 -9.81 -5.08 10.91
C HIS A 23 -9.39 -6.52 10.59
N ILE A 24 -9.47 -7.44 11.57
CA ILE A 24 -9.16 -8.86 11.36
C ILE A 24 -10.23 -9.51 10.48
N GLU A 25 -11.50 -9.17 10.69
CA GLU A 25 -12.59 -9.62 9.83
C GLU A 25 -12.37 -9.20 8.38
N GLU A 26 -12.03 -7.92 8.13
CA GLU A 26 -11.76 -7.43 6.77
C GLU A 26 -10.50 -8.06 6.18
N LEU A 27 -9.44 -8.21 6.97
CA LEU A 27 -8.22 -8.87 6.54
C LEU A 27 -8.50 -10.32 6.10
N SER A 28 -9.41 -11.02 6.79
CA SER A 28 -9.80 -12.40 6.45
C SER A 28 -10.48 -12.52 5.09
N LYS A 29 -11.14 -11.46 4.62
CA LYS A 29 -11.82 -11.42 3.33
C LYS A 29 -10.87 -11.16 2.15
N VAL A 30 -9.74 -10.49 2.42
CA VAL A 30 -8.83 -10.02 1.35
C VAL A 30 -7.46 -10.71 1.34
N SER A 31 -7.09 -11.43 2.40
CA SER A 31 -5.78 -12.09 2.49
C SER A 31 -5.68 -13.32 1.61
N THR A 32 -4.60 -13.39 0.84
CA THR A 32 -4.18 -14.59 0.08
C THR A 32 -3.20 -15.49 0.84
N GLY A 33 -2.82 -15.10 2.07
CA GLY A 33 -1.94 -15.83 2.96
C GLY A 33 -2.62 -16.16 4.28
N TYR A 34 -1.89 -16.82 5.17
CA TYR A 34 -2.37 -17.08 6.52
C TYR A 34 -2.48 -15.79 7.33
N ILE A 35 -3.35 -15.80 8.35
CA ILE A 35 -3.63 -14.62 9.17
C ILE A 35 -3.19 -14.86 10.61
N SER A 36 -2.46 -13.89 11.16
CA SER A 36 -2.03 -13.87 12.54
C SER A 36 -2.62 -12.69 13.31
N CYS A 37 -2.92 -12.89 14.60
CA CYS A 37 -3.37 -11.82 15.48
C CYS A 37 -2.84 -11.97 16.90
N HIS A 38 -2.26 -10.88 17.42
CA HIS A 38 -1.67 -10.82 18.75
C HIS A 38 -2.09 -9.50 19.43
N PRO A 39 -3.34 -9.39 19.93
CA PRO A 39 -3.82 -8.18 20.58
C PRO A 39 -3.20 -8.00 21.98
N ASN A 40 -3.31 -6.78 22.50
CA ASN A 40 -3.04 -6.51 23.91
C ASN A 40 -4.16 -7.08 24.79
N ALA A 41 -3.89 -7.26 26.08
CA ALA A 41 -4.90 -7.62 27.07
C ALA A 41 -5.81 -6.40 27.41
N GLY A 42 -6.50 -5.87 26.40
CA GLY A 42 -7.29 -4.63 26.46
C GLY A 42 -6.51 -3.39 26.04
N THR A 43 -7.07 -2.22 26.31
CA THR A 43 -6.39 -0.93 26.17
C THR A 43 -5.76 -0.55 27.51
N PRO A 44 -4.57 0.09 27.53
CA PRO A 44 -3.98 0.52 28.79
C PRO A 44 -4.86 1.56 29.46
N ASN A 45 -5.06 1.41 30.78
CA ASN A 45 -5.73 2.38 31.62
C ASN A 45 -4.84 3.62 31.87
N GLU A 46 -5.33 4.60 32.65
CA GLU A 46 -4.58 5.84 32.96
C GLU A 46 -3.23 5.59 33.66
N MET A 47 -3.08 4.44 34.32
CA MET A 47 -1.83 4.02 34.95
C MET A 47 -0.93 3.18 34.03
N GLY A 48 -1.36 2.93 32.79
CA GLY A 48 -0.63 2.10 31.81
C GLY A 48 -0.81 0.60 32.03
N GLU A 49 -1.74 0.17 32.87
CA GLU A 49 -2.02 -1.24 33.14
C GLU A 49 -3.07 -1.78 32.18
N PHE A 50 -3.01 -3.08 31.92
CA PHE A 50 -3.94 -3.83 31.07
C PHE A 50 -4.85 -4.67 31.95
N ASP A 51 -6.16 -4.54 31.80
CA ASP A 51 -7.17 -5.07 32.70
C ASP A 51 -8.09 -6.15 32.10
N LEU A 52 -7.93 -6.45 30.80
CA LEU A 52 -8.70 -7.52 30.17
C LEU A 52 -8.22 -8.89 30.64
N GLY A 53 -9.10 -9.62 31.34
CA GLY A 53 -8.78 -10.93 31.89
C GLY A 53 -8.64 -12.05 30.81
N PRO A 54 -7.98 -13.18 31.19
CA PRO A 54 -7.73 -14.30 30.29
C PRO A 54 -8.99 -14.86 29.62
N ASP A 55 -10.07 -15.05 30.37
CA ASP A 55 -11.32 -15.65 29.86
C ASP A 55 -12.05 -14.71 28.89
N GLN A 56 -12.05 -13.42 29.17
CA GLN A 56 -12.67 -12.41 28.28
C GLN A 56 -11.91 -12.33 26.97
N MET A 57 -10.57 -12.24 27.03
CA MET A 57 -9.73 -12.22 25.84
C MET A 57 -9.88 -13.49 25.01
N ALA A 58 -9.92 -14.65 25.66
CA ALA A 58 -10.12 -15.93 25.00
C ALA A 58 -11.48 -16.06 24.33
N ALA A 59 -12.54 -15.51 24.93
CA ALA A 59 -13.89 -15.50 24.35
C ALA A 59 -13.92 -14.71 23.03
N THR A 60 -13.32 -13.51 22.99
CA THR A 60 -13.26 -12.68 21.77
C THR A 60 -12.44 -13.38 20.67
N ILE A 61 -11.27 -13.93 21.00
CA ILE A 61 -10.43 -14.63 20.01
C ILE A 61 -11.13 -15.90 19.51
N LYS A 62 -11.87 -16.59 20.37
CA LYS A 62 -12.67 -17.75 19.97
C LYS A 62 -13.72 -17.40 18.92
N GLU A 63 -14.45 -16.30 19.07
CA GLU A 63 -15.39 -15.79 18.05
C GLU A 63 -14.71 -15.66 16.68
N TRP A 64 -13.53 -15.08 16.63
CA TRP A 64 -12.80 -14.89 15.36
C TRP A 64 -12.31 -16.22 14.77
N ALA A 65 -11.89 -17.13 15.63
CA ALA A 65 -11.47 -18.49 15.20
C ALA A 65 -12.67 -19.31 14.70
N GLU A 66 -13.83 -19.22 15.35
CA GLU A 66 -15.09 -19.83 14.89
C GLU A 66 -15.57 -19.22 13.57
N GLY A 67 -15.34 -17.92 13.36
CA GLY A 67 -15.55 -17.23 12.08
C GLY A 67 -14.60 -17.65 10.96
N GLY A 68 -13.58 -18.45 11.26
CA GLY A 68 -12.57 -18.88 10.28
C GLY A 68 -11.64 -17.75 9.82
N TRP A 69 -11.36 -16.77 10.68
CA TRP A 69 -10.57 -15.59 10.33
C TRP A 69 -9.07 -15.73 10.61
N LEU A 70 -8.66 -16.72 11.43
CA LEU A 70 -7.32 -16.80 11.99
C LEU A 70 -6.64 -18.14 11.72
N ASN A 71 -5.29 -18.09 11.66
CA ASN A 71 -4.43 -19.27 11.64
C ASN A 71 -3.47 -19.28 12.82
N ILE A 72 -2.98 -18.11 13.24
CA ILE A 72 -2.01 -17.95 14.30
C ILE A 72 -2.57 -16.94 15.28
N VAL A 73 -2.63 -17.33 16.55
CA VAL A 73 -3.16 -16.48 17.62
C VAL A 73 -2.21 -16.44 18.80
N GLY A 74 -2.22 -15.34 19.49
CA GLY A 74 -1.44 -15.13 20.71
C GLY A 74 -1.86 -13.86 21.41
N GLY A 75 -0.96 -13.27 22.14
CA GLY A 75 -1.16 -12.00 22.82
C GLY A 75 0.08 -11.14 22.75
N CYS A 76 -0.07 -9.86 23.11
CA CYS A 76 0.99 -8.87 23.17
C CYS A 76 1.03 -8.22 24.56
N CYS A 77 1.00 -6.90 24.67
CA CYS A 77 1.13 -6.19 25.94
C CYS A 77 0.04 -6.59 26.95
N GLY A 78 0.44 -6.76 28.20
CA GLY A 78 -0.44 -7.17 29.29
C GLY A 78 -0.83 -8.65 29.32
N THR A 79 -0.49 -9.45 28.29
CA THR A 79 -0.80 -10.88 28.29
C THR A 79 0.16 -11.68 29.16
N THR A 80 -0.39 -12.65 29.88
CA THR A 80 0.30 -13.56 30.77
C THR A 80 0.20 -15.00 30.29
N PRO A 81 0.94 -15.96 30.86
CA PRO A 81 0.76 -17.37 30.56
C PRO A 81 -0.67 -17.87 30.69
N ALA A 82 -1.46 -17.31 31.64
CA ALA A 82 -2.87 -17.63 31.82
C ALA A 82 -3.71 -17.22 30.59
N HIS A 83 -3.46 -16.06 30.01
CA HIS A 83 -4.11 -15.60 28.77
C HIS A 83 -3.82 -16.58 27.63
N ILE A 84 -2.55 -16.95 27.44
CA ILE A 84 -2.15 -17.87 26.37
C ILE A 84 -2.79 -19.25 26.56
N ALA A 85 -2.85 -19.76 27.78
CA ALA A 85 -3.52 -21.02 28.08
C ALA A 85 -5.02 -20.97 27.78
N ALA A 86 -5.70 -19.88 28.18
CA ALA A 86 -7.12 -19.68 27.92
C ALA A 86 -7.40 -19.60 26.40
N ILE A 87 -6.63 -18.80 25.66
CA ILE A 87 -6.73 -18.67 24.20
C ILE A 87 -6.51 -20.03 23.53
N SER A 88 -5.42 -20.74 23.87
CA SER A 88 -5.10 -22.04 23.30
C SER A 88 -6.23 -23.06 23.51
N ASN A 89 -6.84 -23.07 24.70
CA ASN A 89 -7.97 -23.95 24.97
C ASN A 89 -9.24 -23.53 24.20
N ALA A 90 -9.51 -22.23 24.10
CA ALA A 90 -10.70 -21.69 23.44
C ALA A 90 -10.74 -21.95 21.93
N VAL A 91 -9.57 -21.88 21.25
CA VAL A 91 -9.49 -22.08 19.79
C VAL A 91 -9.30 -23.56 19.39
N ARG A 92 -9.18 -24.45 20.35
CA ARG A 92 -8.97 -25.87 20.07
C ARG A 92 -10.15 -26.46 19.28
N GLY A 93 -9.85 -27.00 18.10
CA GLY A 93 -10.86 -27.60 17.21
C GLY A 93 -11.55 -26.60 16.28
N CYS A 94 -11.27 -25.29 16.38
CA CYS A 94 -11.73 -24.33 15.38
C CYS A 94 -11.04 -24.60 14.04
N GLN A 95 -11.75 -24.36 12.95
CA GLN A 95 -11.20 -24.48 11.60
C GLN A 95 -10.34 -23.25 11.29
N PRO A 96 -9.10 -23.42 10.83
CA PRO A 96 -8.23 -22.29 10.49
C PRO A 96 -8.75 -21.55 9.25
N HIS A 97 -8.38 -20.28 9.12
CA HIS A 97 -8.61 -19.49 7.92
C HIS A 97 -8.03 -20.19 6.68
N ARG A 98 -8.80 -20.19 5.61
CA ARG A 98 -8.34 -20.64 4.29
C ARG A 98 -8.00 -19.44 3.44
N PRO A 99 -6.76 -19.33 2.92
CA PRO A 99 -6.36 -18.24 2.05
C PRO A 99 -7.33 -18.04 0.90
N ASN A 100 -7.70 -16.80 0.64
CA ASN A 100 -8.65 -16.46 -0.41
C ASN A 100 -8.05 -16.66 -1.80
N GLN A 101 -8.86 -17.10 -2.74
CA GLN A 101 -8.57 -17.01 -4.16
C GLN A 101 -9.09 -15.66 -4.66
N ILE A 102 -8.20 -14.79 -5.08
CA ILE A 102 -8.57 -13.46 -5.57
C ILE A 102 -8.53 -13.48 -7.09
N GLU A 103 -9.60 -12.94 -7.70
CA GLU A 103 -9.66 -12.74 -9.15
C GLU A 103 -8.40 -12.00 -9.66
N PRO A 104 -7.75 -12.46 -10.75
CA PRO A 104 -6.60 -11.80 -11.32
C PRO A 104 -7.03 -10.52 -12.04
N LEU A 105 -6.89 -9.37 -11.37
CA LEU A 105 -7.13 -8.03 -11.92
C LEU A 105 -5.86 -7.20 -11.84
N THR A 106 -5.74 -6.20 -12.69
CA THR A 106 -4.78 -5.13 -12.46
C THR A 106 -5.26 -4.28 -11.30
N ARG A 107 -4.51 -4.31 -10.21
CA ARG A 107 -4.82 -3.61 -8.97
C ARG A 107 -3.75 -2.57 -8.70
N LEU A 108 -4.19 -1.35 -8.48
CA LEU A 108 -3.35 -0.21 -8.12
C LEU A 108 -3.86 0.36 -6.80
N SER A 109 -3.09 1.20 -6.15
CA SER A 109 -3.57 1.92 -4.98
C SER A 109 -2.72 3.16 -4.70
N GLY A 110 -3.39 4.20 -4.24
CA GLY A 110 -2.85 5.15 -3.29
C GLY A 110 -3.19 4.65 -1.88
N SER A 111 -3.76 5.48 -1.04
CA SER A 111 -4.38 5.06 0.23
C SER A 111 -5.73 4.36 0.01
N ARG A 112 -6.33 4.51 -1.17
CA ARG A 112 -7.53 3.79 -1.62
C ARG A 112 -7.20 2.82 -2.75
N PRO A 113 -7.89 1.67 -2.84
CA PRO A 113 -7.69 0.73 -3.93
C PRO A 113 -8.29 1.26 -5.24
N LEU A 114 -7.59 1.02 -6.35
CA LEU A 114 -8.07 1.19 -7.72
C LEU A 114 -7.94 -0.15 -8.44
N ASN A 115 -9.05 -0.81 -8.69
CA ASN A 115 -9.09 -2.09 -9.40
C ASN A 115 -9.59 -1.86 -10.82
N LEU A 116 -8.80 -2.27 -11.82
CA LEU A 116 -9.21 -2.21 -13.22
C LEU A 116 -10.11 -3.41 -13.51
N ARG A 117 -11.39 -3.14 -13.68
CA ARG A 117 -12.43 -4.13 -13.97
C ARG A 117 -12.95 -3.93 -15.39
N ASP A 118 -13.44 -4.98 -16.02
CA ASP A 118 -14.00 -4.91 -17.37
C ASP A 118 -15.28 -4.05 -17.44
N ASP A 119 -16.00 -3.93 -16.33
CA ASP A 119 -17.19 -3.09 -16.17
C ASP A 119 -16.90 -1.67 -15.70
N ALA A 120 -15.63 -1.30 -15.52
CA ALA A 120 -15.23 0.04 -15.10
C ALA A 120 -15.36 1.04 -16.25
N ASN A 121 -15.63 2.31 -15.89
CA ASN A 121 -15.55 3.41 -16.83
C ASN A 121 -14.09 3.68 -17.25
N PHE A 122 -13.93 4.49 -18.29
CA PHE A 122 -12.62 4.97 -18.73
C PHE A 122 -11.86 5.65 -17.59
N LEU A 123 -10.60 5.24 -17.37
CA LEU A 123 -9.75 5.79 -16.32
C LEU A 123 -8.94 6.97 -16.83
N MET A 124 -9.13 8.12 -16.20
CA MET A 124 -8.40 9.34 -16.51
C MET A 124 -7.05 9.36 -15.80
N VAL A 125 -5.96 9.57 -16.54
CA VAL A 125 -4.63 9.86 -16.01
C VAL A 125 -4.41 11.37 -16.09
N GLY A 126 -4.11 11.99 -14.94
CA GLY A 126 -3.79 13.41 -14.88
C GLY A 126 -2.31 13.64 -15.17
N GLU A 127 -1.99 14.48 -16.15
CA GLU A 127 -0.62 14.73 -16.60
C GLU A 127 -0.15 16.19 -16.39
N ARG A 128 -0.74 16.91 -15.44
CA ARG A 128 -0.32 18.29 -15.15
C ARG A 128 0.82 18.39 -14.13
N THR A 129 1.12 17.30 -13.44
CA THR A 129 2.30 17.12 -12.57
C THR A 129 3.53 16.59 -13.33
N ASN A 130 3.62 16.93 -14.60
CA ASN A 130 4.68 16.52 -15.51
C ASN A 130 5.41 17.77 -16.03
N VAL A 131 6.74 17.89 -15.72
CA VAL A 131 7.54 19.06 -16.10
C VAL A 131 7.72 19.22 -17.60
N THR A 132 7.61 18.15 -18.37
CA THR A 132 7.68 18.19 -19.84
C THR A 132 6.34 18.61 -20.45
N GLY A 133 5.21 18.27 -19.80
CA GLY A 133 3.86 18.53 -20.28
C GLY A 133 3.20 19.79 -19.72
N SER A 134 3.71 20.37 -18.62
CA SER A 134 3.12 21.51 -17.94
C SER A 134 4.12 22.62 -17.63
N ARG A 135 4.06 23.72 -18.36
CA ARG A 135 4.94 24.90 -18.13
C ARG A 135 4.74 25.49 -16.72
N LYS A 136 3.51 25.48 -16.19
CA LYS A 136 3.21 25.94 -14.82
C LYS A 136 3.95 25.08 -13.82
N PHE A 137 3.78 23.77 -13.90
CA PHE A 137 4.39 22.82 -12.98
C PHE A 137 5.94 22.84 -13.05
N ALA A 138 6.51 22.84 -14.26
CA ALA A 138 7.95 22.94 -14.48
C ALA A 138 8.57 24.18 -13.79
N ARG A 139 7.92 25.34 -13.90
CA ARG A 139 8.37 26.57 -13.23
C ARG A 139 8.32 26.42 -11.71
N LEU A 140 7.21 25.88 -11.19
CA LEU A 140 7.04 25.71 -9.73
C LEU A 140 8.11 24.80 -9.13
N ILE A 141 8.42 23.69 -9.81
CA ILE A 141 9.46 22.76 -9.35
C ILE A 141 10.85 23.39 -9.43
N ARG A 142 11.18 24.11 -10.52
CA ARG A 142 12.47 24.82 -10.65
C ARG A 142 12.67 25.92 -9.61
N ASP A 143 11.59 26.60 -9.25
CA ASP A 143 11.57 27.67 -8.26
C ASP A 143 11.44 27.13 -6.81
N GLU A 144 11.47 25.80 -6.63
CA GLU A 144 11.28 25.08 -5.35
C GLU A 144 9.95 25.41 -4.62
N LYS A 145 8.93 25.83 -5.38
CA LYS A 145 7.61 26.18 -4.88
C LYS A 145 6.71 24.95 -4.77
N PHE A 146 7.12 24.02 -3.93
CA PHE A 146 6.44 22.71 -3.81
C PHE A 146 5.00 22.82 -3.30
N GLU A 147 4.69 23.74 -2.40
CA GLU A 147 3.33 23.96 -1.90
C GLU A 147 2.37 24.36 -3.04
N GLU A 148 2.80 25.29 -3.91
CA GLU A 148 2.01 25.64 -5.10
C GLU A 148 1.97 24.49 -6.13
N ALA A 149 2.98 23.65 -6.18
CA ALA A 149 3.02 22.49 -7.06
C ALA A 149 2.07 21.38 -6.58
N ILE A 150 1.86 21.22 -5.28
CA ILE A 150 0.86 20.31 -4.68
C ILE A 150 -0.55 20.67 -5.15
N GLU A 151 -0.89 21.96 -5.24
CA GLU A 151 -2.20 22.39 -5.74
C GLU A 151 -2.44 21.95 -7.20
N VAL A 152 -1.39 21.81 -8.01
CA VAL A 152 -1.53 21.25 -9.37
C VAL A 152 -1.92 19.77 -9.33
N ALA A 153 -1.42 19.01 -8.36
CA ALA A 153 -1.83 17.62 -8.15
C ALA A 153 -3.28 17.55 -7.65
N ARG A 154 -3.64 18.40 -6.68
CA ARG A 154 -4.99 18.50 -6.11
C ARG A 154 -6.04 18.79 -7.19
N ASP A 155 -5.80 19.82 -8.00
CA ASP A 155 -6.69 20.19 -9.12
C ASP A 155 -7.02 19.01 -10.05
N GLN A 156 -6.04 18.12 -10.29
CA GLN A 156 -6.24 16.93 -11.14
C GLN A 156 -7.14 15.89 -10.46
N VAL A 157 -6.90 15.62 -9.18
CA VAL A 157 -7.71 14.65 -8.41
C VAL A 157 -9.15 15.16 -8.27
N GLU A 158 -9.34 16.43 -7.93
CA GLU A 158 -10.67 17.08 -7.89
C GLU A 158 -11.36 17.09 -9.25
N GLY A 159 -10.57 17.23 -10.33
CA GLY A 159 -11.04 17.13 -11.72
C GLY A 159 -11.38 15.70 -12.17
N GLY A 160 -11.22 14.68 -11.31
CA GLY A 160 -11.61 13.30 -11.56
C GLY A 160 -10.49 12.41 -12.12
N ALA A 161 -9.22 12.80 -12.00
CA ALA A 161 -8.11 11.91 -12.33
C ALA A 161 -8.11 10.70 -11.40
N ALA A 162 -8.13 9.51 -11.97
CA ALA A 162 -8.04 8.24 -11.24
C ALA A 162 -6.59 7.84 -10.92
N VAL A 163 -5.64 8.40 -11.65
CA VAL A 163 -4.18 8.25 -11.51
C VAL A 163 -3.56 9.62 -11.79
N ILE A 164 -2.50 10.00 -11.10
CA ILE A 164 -1.69 11.17 -11.45
C ILE A 164 -0.31 10.75 -11.93
N ASP A 165 0.09 11.26 -13.09
CA ASP A 165 1.42 11.09 -13.67
C ASP A 165 2.36 12.16 -13.13
N ILE A 166 3.54 11.74 -12.66
CA ILE A 166 4.56 12.63 -12.11
C ILE A 166 5.86 12.43 -12.87
N ASN A 167 6.30 13.50 -13.54
CA ASN A 167 7.56 13.53 -14.28
C ASN A 167 8.41 14.73 -13.85
N MET A 168 9.70 14.46 -13.58
CA MET A 168 10.70 15.44 -13.15
C MET A 168 11.89 15.52 -14.15
N ASP A 169 11.68 15.12 -15.40
CA ASP A 169 12.71 15.09 -16.44
C ASP A 169 12.99 16.50 -16.98
N ASP A 170 13.83 17.23 -16.28
CA ASP A 170 14.32 18.54 -16.68
C ASP A 170 15.85 18.61 -16.50
N ALA A 171 16.52 19.21 -17.46
CA ALA A 171 18.00 19.30 -17.47
C ALA A 171 18.58 20.18 -16.33
N LEU A 172 17.75 21.04 -15.76
CA LEU A 172 18.15 21.97 -14.67
C LEU A 172 17.78 21.43 -13.28
N LEU A 173 17.16 20.25 -13.20
CA LEU A 173 16.73 19.63 -11.95
C LEU A 173 17.60 18.44 -11.58
N ASP A 174 17.83 18.25 -10.29
CA ASP A 174 18.12 16.93 -9.74
C ASP A 174 16.80 16.15 -9.70
N GLY A 175 16.56 15.35 -10.74
CA GLY A 175 15.30 14.63 -10.91
C GLY A 175 15.02 13.61 -9.81
N GLU A 176 16.05 12.95 -9.26
CA GLU A 176 15.91 11.98 -8.17
C GLU A 176 15.46 12.67 -6.89
N GLN A 177 16.09 13.80 -6.55
CA GLN A 177 15.71 14.61 -5.39
C GLN A 177 14.33 15.23 -5.56
N ALA A 178 14.04 15.83 -6.72
CA ALA A 178 12.76 16.46 -7.00
C ALA A 178 11.60 15.45 -6.92
N MET A 179 11.74 14.26 -7.54
CA MET A 179 10.78 13.19 -7.49
C MET A 179 10.54 12.73 -6.05
N THR A 180 11.61 12.45 -5.31
CA THR A 180 11.52 12.00 -3.91
C THR A 180 10.84 13.03 -3.02
N THR A 181 11.20 14.30 -3.17
CA THR A 181 10.65 15.40 -2.38
C THR A 181 9.15 15.57 -2.65
N PHE A 182 8.77 15.66 -3.92
CA PHE A 182 7.37 15.85 -4.30
C PHE A 182 6.48 14.68 -3.86
N LEU A 183 6.93 13.43 -4.06
CA LEU A 183 6.19 12.24 -3.62
C LEU A 183 5.98 12.20 -2.11
N ARG A 184 6.97 12.60 -1.32
CA ARG A 184 6.83 12.66 0.14
C ARG A 184 5.85 13.74 0.58
N LEU A 185 5.81 14.87 -0.11
CA LEU A 185 4.88 15.94 0.20
C LEU A 185 3.44 15.53 -0.12
N ILE A 186 3.15 15.02 -1.31
CA ILE A 186 1.80 14.59 -1.67
C ILE A 186 1.32 13.39 -0.84
N ALA A 187 2.22 12.57 -0.29
CA ALA A 187 1.84 11.49 0.63
C ALA A 187 1.20 12.00 1.92
N GLY A 188 1.50 13.23 2.34
CA GLY A 188 0.87 13.90 3.48
C GLY A 188 -0.53 14.47 3.18
N GLU A 189 -0.90 14.60 1.91
CA GLU A 189 -2.17 15.17 1.46
C GLU A 189 -3.20 14.07 1.24
N SER A 190 -4.18 13.97 2.14
CA SER A 190 -5.12 12.83 2.20
C SER A 190 -5.99 12.65 0.97
N ASP A 191 -6.31 13.71 0.27
CA ASP A 191 -7.08 13.74 -0.99
C ASP A 191 -6.23 13.28 -2.17
N ILE A 192 -5.00 13.80 -2.30
CA ILE A 192 -4.08 13.45 -3.37
C ILE A 192 -3.56 12.02 -3.20
N SER A 193 -3.16 11.65 -1.98
CA SER A 193 -2.67 10.30 -1.68
C SER A 193 -3.72 9.20 -1.82
N ALA A 194 -5.00 9.57 -2.02
CA ALA A 194 -6.08 8.61 -2.27
C ALA A 194 -5.90 7.85 -3.60
N VAL A 195 -5.36 8.50 -4.63
CA VAL A 195 -5.18 7.90 -5.95
C VAL A 195 -3.77 7.34 -6.14
N PRO A 196 -3.58 6.29 -6.97
CA PRO A 196 -2.26 5.78 -7.31
C PRO A 196 -1.48 6.79 -8.16
N VAL A 197 -0.14 6.73 -8.01
CA VAL A 197 0.80 7.55 -8.76
C VAL A 197 1.39 6.75 -9.93
N MET A 198 1.54 7.38 -11.07
CA MET A 198 2.37 6.93 -12.18
C MET A 198 3.70 7.69 -12.13
N ILE A 199 4.80 6.96 -11.94
CA ILE A 199 6.15 7.51 -11.91
C ILE A 199 6.69 7.47 -13.33
N ASP A 200 6.85 8.64 -13.92
CA ASP A 200 7.30 8.82 -15.30
C ASP A 200 8.70 9.43 -15.36
N SER A 201 9.61 8.76 -16.02
CA SER A 201 10.92 9.29 -16.35
C SER A 201 11.61 8.48 -17.45
N SER A 202 12.41 9.18 -18.26
CA SER A 202 13.35 8.57 -19.20
C SER A 202 14.58 7.96 -18.49
N LYS A 203 14.81 8.29 -17.22
CA LYS A 203 15.97 7.84 -16.44
C LYS A 203 15.53 6.82 -15.40
N TRP A 204 16.11 5.62 -15.47
CA TRP A 204 15.80 4.58 -14.48
C TRP A 204 16.09 4.99 -13.03
N SER A 205 17.18 5.75 -12.79
CA SER A 205 17.51 6.20 -11.44
C SER A 205 16.42 7.08 -10.80
N VAL A 206 15.76 7.92 -11.60
CA VAL A 206 14.61 8.75 -11.15
C VAL A 206 13.39 7.87 -10.87
N ILE A 207 13.11 6.89 -11.73
CA ILE A 207 12.03 5.90 -11.49
C ILE A 207 12.29 5.17 -10.18
N GLU A 208 13.51 4.67 -9.96
CA GLU A 208 13.83 3.92 -8.74
C GLU A 208 13.76 4.80 -7.48
N ALA A 209 14.21 6.06 -7.55
CA ALA A 209 14.05 7.02 -6.47
C ALA A 209 12.57 7.25 -6.13
N GLY A 210 11.72 7.37 -7.14
CA GLY A 210 10.28 7.46 -6.99
C GLY A 210 9.66 6.20 -6.37
N LEU A 211 10.04 5.02 -6.82
CA LEU A 211 9.56 3.75 -6.27
C LEU A 211 9.90 3.55 -4.78
N ARG A 212 11.01 4.13 -4.32
CA ARG A 212 11.40 4.11 -2.90
C ARG A 212 10.61 5.10 -2.05
N ALA A 213 10.01 6.12 -2.65
CA ALA A 213 9.31 7.20 -1.95
C ALA A 213 7.79 7.09 -2.02
N VAL A 214 7.24 6.51 -3.08
CA VAL A 214 5.81 6.45 -3.33
C VAL A 214 5.07 5.59 -2.30
N GLN A 215 3.85 5.99 -1.97
CA GLN A 215 2.91 5.21 -1.16
C GLN A 215 1.94 4.42 -2.05
N GLY A 216 1.54 3.23 -1.59
CA GLY A 216 0.61 2.38 -2.33
C GLY A 216 1.26 1.57 -3.45
N LYS A 217 0.45 1.11 -4.39
CA LYS A 217 0.90 0.37 -5.58
C LYS A 217 0.89 1.27 -6.80
N ALA A 218 2.06 1.82 -7.11
CA ALA A 218 2.31 2.74 -8.21
C ALA A 218 2.40 2.05 -9.58
N ILE A 219 2.49 2.86 -10.62
CA ILE A 219 2.78 2.45 -11.99
C ILE A 219 4.12 3.05 -12.40
N VAL A 220 4.95 2.28 -13.07
CA VAL A 220 6.17 2.77 -13.73
C VAL A 220 5.85 3.10 -15.20
N ASN A 221 6.16 4.30 -15.63
CA ASN A 221 6.06 4.75 -17.01
C ASN A 221 7.48 5.11 -17.52
N SER A 222 8.16 4.30 -18.26
CA SER A 222 7.82 3.00 -18.79
C SER A 222 9.05 2.10 -18.88
N ILE A 223 8.86 0.84 -19.23
CA ILE A 223 9.94 -0.06 -19.63
C ILE A 223 9.75 -0.47 -21.10
N SER A 224 10.85 -0.69 -21.81
CA SER A 224 10.82 -1.06 -23.23
C SER A 224 12.00 -1.94 -23.62
N LEU A 225 11.93 -2.57 -24.79
CA LEU A 225 13.03 -3.36 -25.37
C LEU A 225 14.11 -2.50 -26.06
N LYS A 226 13.96 -1.17 -26.07
CA LYS A 226 14.89 -0.24 -26.75
C LYS A 226 16.36 -0.43 -26.37
N GLU A 227 16.63 -0.75 -25.12
CA GLU A 227 18.00 -0.93 -24.58
C GLU A 227 18.40 -2.41 -24.50
N GLY A 228 17.57 -3.29 -25.11
CA GLY A 228 17.80 -4.72 -25.18
C GLY A 228 17.04 -5.54 -24.14
N GLU A 229 16.91 -6.84 -24.42
CA GLU A 229 16.14 -7.78 -23.62
C GLU A 229 16.68 -7.93 -22.18
N ALA A 230 18.00 -7.95 -22.02
CA ALA A 230 18.61 -8.13 -20.70
C ALA A 230 18.23 -7.00 -19.74
N GLU A 231 18.31 -5.76 -20.19
CA GLU A 231 17.96 -4.59 -19.39
C GLU A 231 16.44 -4.52 -19.15
N PHE A 232 15.63 -4.82 -20.15
CA PHE A 232 14.18 -4.93 -19.98
C PHE A 232 13.80 -5.92 -18.88
N LEU A 233 14.39 -7.13 -18.90
CA LEU A 233 14.11 -8.15 -17.90
C LEU A 233 14.60 -7.75 -16.51
N GLU A 234 15.72 -7.07 -16.40
CA GLU A 234 16.22 -6.55 -15.12
C GLU A 234 15.27 -5.51 -14.55
N ARG A 235 14.88 -4.51 -15.35
CA ARG A 235 13.91 -3.48 -14.94
C ARG A 235 12.56 -4.09 -14.57
N ALA A 236 12.05 -5.03 -15.34
CA ALA A 236 10.80 -5.73 -15.03
C ALA A 236 10.85 -6.47 -13.69
N LYS A 237 11.98 -7.14 -13.39
CA LYS A 237 12.19 -7.78 -12.08
C LYS A 237 12.24 -6.78 -10.94
N LEU A 238 12.87 -5.62 -11.13
CA LEU A 238 12.93 -4.55 -10.14
C LEU A 238 11.55 -3.95 -9.89
N VAL A 239 10.78 -3.61 -10.93
CA VAL A 239 9.40 -3.14 -10.83
C VAL A 239 8.56 -4.12 -10.00
N ARG A 240 8.66 -5.42 -10.30
CA ARG A 240 7.96 -6.45 -9.54
C ARG A 240 8.40 -6.51 -8.07
N ARG A 241 9.70 -6.33 -7.79
CA ARG A 241 10.23 -6.31 -6.40
C ARG A 241 9.71 -5.13 -5.60
N TYR A 242 9.51 -3.97 -6.24
CA TYR A 242 8.86 -2.80 -5.62
C TYR A 242 7.33 -2.94 -5.53
N GLY A 243 6.75 -3.97 -6.14
CA GLY A 243 5.31 -4.21 -6.13
C GLY A 243 4.52 -3.28 -7.05
N ALA A 244 5.19 -2.58 -7.97
CA ALA A 244 4.55 -1.67 -8.91
C ALA A 244 4.00 -2.41 -10.15
N ALA A 245 3.06 -1.76 -10.83
CA ALA A 245 2.70 -2.08 -12.21
C ALA A 245 3.66 -1.37 -13.20
N ALA A 246 3.65 -1.74 -14.47
CA ALA A 246 4.43 -1.07 -15.48
C ALA A 246 3.64 -0.85 -16.77
N VAL A 247 3.87 0.28 -17.40
CA VAL A 247 3.59 0.49 -18.82
C VAL A 247 4.73 -0.14 -19.59
N VAL A 248 4.43 -1.05 -20.50
CA VAL A 248 5.40 -1.67 -21.42
C VAL A 248 5.22 -1.03 -22.78
N MET A 249 6.25 -0.33 -23.23
CA MET A 249 6.23 0.28 -24.55
C MET A 249 6.64 -0.76 -25.58
N ALA A 250 5.68 -1.18 -26.40
CA ALA A 250 5.90 -2.08 -27.54
C ALA A 250 6.23 -1.22 -28.78
N PHE A 251 7.53 -1.11 -29.08
CA PHE A 251 7.98 -0.48 -30.31
C PHE A 251 8.30 -1.56 -31.33
N ASP A 252 7.73 -1.45 -32.52
CA ASP A 252 8.26 -2.12 -33.70
C ASP A 252 9.36 -1.22 -34.32
N GLU A 253 10.50 -1.81 -34.69
CA GLU A 253 11.55 -1.14 -35.46
C GLU A 253 11.16 -0.99 -36.93
#